data_5a0960a992d3ca043c8c3e5f85b050e4
#
_entry.id   5a0960a992d3ca043c8c3e5f85b050e4
#
_cell.length_a   1.000
_cell.length_b   1.000
_cell.length_c   1.000
_cell.angle_alpha   90.00
_cell.angle_beta   90.00
_cell.angle_gamma   90.00
#
_symmetry.space_group_name_H-M   'P 1'
#
loop_
_entity.id
_entity.type
_entity.pdbx_description
1 polymer ?
#
loop_
_entity_poly.entity_id
_entity_poly.type
_entity_poly.pdbx_seq_one_letter_code
_entity_poly.pdbx_strand_id
1 'polypeptide(L)'
;SMPDQNFDILEAQDKLNEYMKKDLSSKQYQVYELLFVKHMDEEEVAKKMGYKTSEKGRKAGYKQIKNLKKIFKQKAQEILKTQDIITVRAVTPWS
;
A
#
# COMPACT_ATOMS: atom_id res chain seq x y z
N SER A 1 7.51 0.32 28.09
CA SER A 1 7.21 1.50 27.28
C SER A 1 7.41 1.21 25.80
N MET A 2 8.48 0.57 25.46
CA MET A 2 8.77 0.24 24.05
C MET A 2 7.76 -0.72 23.43
N PRO A 3 7.30 -1.77 24.12
CA PRO A 3 6.26 -2.65 23.57
C PRO A 3 4.99 -1.92 23.16
N ASP A 4 4.62 -0.90 23.93
CA ASP A 4 3.40 -0.15 23.66
C ASP A 4 3.46 0.62 22.36
N GLN A 5 4.62 1.20 22.04
CA GLN A 5 4.81 1.93 20.79
C GLN A 5 4.68 1.03 19.57
N ASN A 6 5.28 -0.15 19.62
CA ASN A 6 5.18 -1.11 18.52
C ASN A 6 3.76 -1.61 18.34
N PHE A 7 3.06 -1.84 19.44
CA PHE A 7 1.68 -2.26 19.42
C PHE A 7 0.78 -1.20 18.78
N ASP A 8 0.97 0.06 19.15
CA ASP A 8 0.20 1.17 18.61
C ASP A 8 0.44 1.34 17.10
N ILE A 9 1.67 1.16 16.65
CA ILE A 9 2.02 1.24 15.22
C ILE A 9 1.29 0.13 14.44
N LEU A 10 1.32 -1.09 14.94
CA LEU A 10 0.65 -2.22 14.29
C LEU A 10 -0.86 -2.02 14.23
N GLU A 11 -1.44 -1.53 15.31
CA GLU A 11 -2.87 -1.22 15.35
C GLU A 11 -3.24 -0.13 14.36
N ALA A 12 -2.41 0.92 14.26
CA ALA A 12 -2.62 2.01 13.31
C ALA A 12 -2.52 1.52 11.86
N GLN A 13 -1.58 0.63 11.57
CA GLN A 13 -1.45 0.02 10.25
C GLN A 13 -2.67 -0.81 9.89
N ASP A 14 -3.20 -1.59 10.84
CA ASP A 14 -4.41 -2.38 10.62
C ASP A 14 -5.61 -1.48 10.30
N LYS A 15 -5.76 -0.38 11.04
CA LYS A 15 -6.81 0.60 10.77
C LYS A 15 -6.66 1.22 9.40
N LEU A 16 -5.44 1.61 9.03
CA LEU A 16 -5.17 2.16 7.71
C LEU A 16 -5.57 1.17 6.63
N ASN A 17 -5.21 -0.09 6.78
CA ASN A 17 -5.54 -1.13 5.81
C ASN A 17 -7.06 -1.29 5.66
N GLU A 18 -7.80 -1.21 6.75
CA GLU A 18 -9.27 -1.28 6.70
C GLU A 18 -9.87 -0.11 5.91
N TYR A 19 -9.38 1.11 6.13
CA TYR A 19 -9.83 2.27 5.37
C TYR A 19 -9.44 2.18 3.90
N MET A 20 -8.23 1.72 3.61
CA MET A 20 -7.79 1.50 2.23
C MET A 20 -8.70 0.51 1.52
N LYS A 21 -9.10 -0.55 2.20
CA LYS A 21 -10.00 -1.55 1.63
C LYS A 21 -11.36 -0.96 1.27
N LYS A 22 -11.85 -0.02 2.07
CA LYS A 22 -13.13 0.67 1.80
C LYS A 22 -13.03 1.66 0.65
N ASP A 23 -11.94 2.41 0.60
CA ASP A 23 -11.80 3.54 -0.32
C ASP A 23 -11.25 3.15 -1.69
N LEU A 24 -10.47 2.10 -1.77
CA LEU A 24 -9.92 1.61 -3.03
C LEU A 24 -10.91 0.67 -3.72
N SER A 25 -10.84 0.62 -5.06
CA SER A 25 -11.58 -0.41 -5.79
C SER A 25 -11.06 -1.80 -5.41
N SER A 26 -11.83 -2.84 -5.71
CA SER A 26 -11.43 -4.22 -5.43
C SER A 26 -10.08 -4.56 -6.05
N LYS A 27 -9.87 -4.16 -7.31
CA LYS A 27 -8.60 -4.38 -8.01
C LYS A 27 -7.45 -3.61 -7.40
N GLN A 28 -7.69 -2.34 -7.08
CA GLN A 28 -6.67 -1.50 -6.44
C GLN A 28 -6.28 -2.06 -5.08
N TYR A 29 -7.24 -2.44 -4.27
CA TYR A 29 -6.94 -3.00 -2.96
C TYR A 29 -6.20 -4.34 -3.08
N GLN A 30 -6.53 -5.16 -4.06
CA GLN A 30 -5.82 -6.42 -4.30
C GLN A 30 -4.33 -6.16 -4.51
N VAL A 31 -3.97 -5.17 -5.32
CA VAL A 31 -2.57 -4.79 -5.53
C VAL A 31 -1.94 -4.25 -4.24
N TYR A 32 -2.68 -3.38 -3.54
CA TYR A 32 -2.22 -2.86 -2.26
C TYR A 32 -1.90 -3.98 -1.27
N GLU A 33 -2.81 -4.92 -1.13
CA GLU A 33 -2.64 -6.06 -0.23
C GLU A 33 -1.41 -6.90 -0.59
N LEU A 34 -1.24 -7.20 -1.88
CA LEU A 34 -0.11 -8.00 -2.33
C LEU A 34 1.22 -7.30 -2.06
N LEU A 35 1.28 -5.99 -2.30
CA LEU A 35 2.51 -5.22 -2.14
C LEU A 35 2.84 -4.91 -0.67
N PHE A 36 1.86 -4.44 0.09
CA PHE A 36 2.13 -3.82 1.38
C PHE A 36 1.68 -4.65 2.58
N VAL A 37 0.78 -5.57 2.41
CA VAL A 37 0.38 -6.49 3.47
C VAL A 37 1.14 -7.80 3.36
N LYS A 38 1.20 -8.36 2.16
CA LYS A 38 1.88 -9.64 1.91
C LYS A 38 3.34 -9.48 1.49
N HIS A 39 3.78 -8.25 1.23
CA HIS A 39 5.16 -7.93 0.86
C HIS A 39 5.66 -8.70 -0.37
N MET A 40 4.80 -8.91 -1.33
CA MET A 40 5.15 -9.57 -2.58
C MET A 40 5.98 -8.63 -3.46
N ASP A 41 6.92 -9.19 -4.22
CA ASP A 41 7.73 -8.42 -5.15
C ASP A 41 6.86 -7.79 -6.25
N GLU A 42 7.20 -6.55 -6.65
CA GLU A 42 6.42 -5.79 -7.64
C GLU A 42 6.27 -6.56 -8.95
N GLU A 43 7.33 -7.22 -9.40
CA GLU A 43 7.30 -7.99 -10.64
C GLU A 43 6.34 -9.17 -10.56
N GLU A 44 6.32 -9.86 -9.42
CA GLU A 44 5.39 -10.96 -9.19
C GLU A 44 3.94 -10.46 -9.15
N VAL A 45 3.71 -9.32 -8.51
CA VAL A 45 2.38 -8.70 -8.47
C VAL A 45 1.92 -8.34 -9.88
N ALA A 46 2.81 -7.75 -10.68
CA ALA A 46 2.50 -7.39 -12.05
C ALA A 46 2.10 -8.60 -12.89
N LYS A 47 2.83 -9.68 -12.75
CA LYS A 47 2.51 -10.94 -13.45
C LYS A 47 1.17 -11.50 -13.00
N LYS A 48 0.93 -11.50 -11.70
CA LYS A 48 -0.32 -12.01 -11.12
C LYS A 48 -1.53 -11.21 -11.58
N MET A 49 -1.37 -9.90 -11.71
CA MET A 49 -2.44 -9.00 -12.15
C MET A 49 -2.59 -8.95 -13.67
N GLY A 50 -1.71 -9.59 -14.43
CA GLY A 50 -1.75 -9.58 -15.88
C GLY A 50 -1.28 -8.28 -16.49
N TYR A 51 -0.44 -7.54 -15.81
CA TYR A 51 0.11 -6.29 -16.35
C TYR A 51 1.18 -6.59 -17.40
N LYS A 52 1.42 -5.61 -18.28
CA LYS A 52 2.39 -5.73 -19.36
C LYS A 52 3.76 -6.15 -18.84
N THR A 53 4.31 -7.20 -19.43
CA THR A 53 5.52 -7.84 -18.93
C THR A 53 6.80 -7.39 -19.62
N SER A 54 6.72 -6.63 -20.71
CA SER A 54 7.91 -6.14 -21.40
C SER A 54 7.79 -4.68 -21.78
N GLU A 55 8.67 -3.88 -21.23
CA GLU A 55 8.94 -2.54 -21.70
C GLU A 55 10.46 -2.41 -21.74
N LYS A 56 10.99 -1.72 -22.73
CA LYS A 56 12.43 -1.59 -22.91
C LYS A 56 13.14 -1.18 -21.63
N GLY A 57 13.95 -2.08 -21.09
CA GLY A 57 14.79 -1.82 -19.91
C GLY A 57 14.04 -1.65 -18.60
N ARG A 58 12.75 -2.00 -18.53
CA ARG A 58 11.95 -1.84 -17.32
C ARG A 58 11.30 -3.15 -16.88
N LYS A 59 11.05 -3.24 -15.58
CA LYS A 59 10.38 -4.41 -15.00
C LYS A 59 8.93 -4.49 -15.45
N ALA A 60 8.37 -5.70 -15.40
CA ALA A 60 6.98 -5.96 -15.72
C ALA A 60 6.06 -5.05 -14.90
N GLY A 61 5.08 -4.46 -15.56
CA GLY A 61 4.08 -3.62 -14.91
C GLY A 61 4.58 -2.32 -14.30
N TYR A 62 5.76 -1.86 -14.69
CA TYR A 62 6.40 -0.69 -14.07
C TYR A 62 5.46 0.52 -14.01
N LYS A 63 4.82 0.86 -15.13
CA LYS A 63 3.92 2.03 -15.19
C LYS A 63 2.69 1.84 -14.31
N GLN A 64 2.07 0.68 -14.40
CA GLN A 64 0.87 0.36 -13.65
C GLN A 64 1.13 0.39 -12.15
N ILE A 65 2.19 -0.28 -11.72
CA ILE A 65 2.56 -0.33 -10.29
C ILE A 65 2.93 1.06 -9.78
N LYS A 66 3.70 1.82 -10.56
CA LYS A 66 4.09 3.19 -10.19
C LYS A 66 2.88 4.08 -9.99
N ASN A 67 1.92 4.03 -10.91
CA ASN A 67 0.70 4.83 -10.81
C ASN A 67 -0.15 4.42 -9.62
N LEU A 68 -0.29 3.11 -9.38
CA LEU A 68 -1.03 2.61 -8.23
C LEU A 68 -0.37 3.03 -6.91
N LYS A 69 0.94 2.99 -6.83
CA LYS A 69 1.65 3.43 -5.63
C LYS A 69 1.39 4.91 -5.33
N LYS A 70 1.30 5.75 -6.36
CA LYS A 70 0.93 7.16 -6.19
C LYS A 70 -0.47 7.29 -5.61
N ILE A 71 -1.42 6.54 -6.15
CA ILE A 71 -2.80 6.52 -5.66
C ILE A 71 -2.83 6.07 -4.20
N PHE A 72 -2.13 5.01 -3.88
CA PHE A 72 -2.07 4.47 -2.52
C PHE A 72 -1.50 5.50 -1.54
N LYS A 73 -0.42 6.16 -1.93
CA LYS A 73 0.20 7.18 -1.09
C LYS A 73 -0.75 8.34 -0.82
N GLN A 74 -1.41 8.84 -1.85
CA GLN A 74 -2.39 9.92 -1.71
C GLN A 74 -3.56 9.52 -0.82
N LYS A 75 -4.12 8.34 -1.05
CA LYS A 75 -5.22 7.83 -0.23
C LYS A 75 -4.80 7.64 1.22
N ALA A 76 -3.64 7.07 1.45
CA ALA A 76 -3.14 6.85 2.80
C ALA A 76 -2.93 8.17 3.55
N GLN A 77 -2.35 9.16 2.89
CA GLN A 77 -2.15 10.48 3.50
C GLN A 77 -3.48 11.13 3.86
N GLU A 78 -4.45 11.03 2.96
CA GLU A 78 -5.80 11.55 3.19
C GLU A 78 -6.48 10.87 4.37
N ILE A 79 -6.41 9.55 4.43
CA ILE A 79 -7.00 8.76 5.51
C ILE A 79 -6.34 9.10 6.85
N LEU A 80 -5.02 9.14 6.89
CA LEU A 80 -4.28 9.44 8.12
C LEU A 80 -4.62 10.83 8.65
N LYS A 81 -4.84 11.77 7.74
CA LYS A 81 -5.18 13.13 8.10
C LYS A 81 -6.62 13.25 8.60
N THR A 82 -7.57 12.61 7.93
CA THR A 82 -9.00 12.77 8.23
C THR A 82 -9.49 11.86 9.34
N GLN A 83 -8.86 10.72 9.53
CA GLN A 83 -9.29 9.72 10.52
C GLN A 83 -8.49 9.77 11.82
N ASP A 84 -7.65 10.76 11.97
CA ASP A 84 -6.88 11.00 13.20
C ASP A 84 -6.12 9.75 13.69
N ILE A 85 -5.45 9.10 12.76
CA ILE A 85 -4.60 7.95 13.07
C ILE A 85 -3.23 8.46 13.52
N ILE A 86 -2.76 7.94 14.63
CA ILE A 86 -1.78 8.52 15.54
C ILE A 86 -0.45 8.97 14.92
N THR A 87 0.13 8.27 13.96
CA THR A 87 1.47 8.61 13.48
C THR A 87 1.62 8.37 11.99
N VAL A 88 1.67 9.45 11.20
CA VAL A 88 1.76 9.35 9.75
C VAL A 88 3.01 8.60 9.30
N ARG A 89 4.17 8.91 9.88
CA ARG A 89 5.43 8.28 9.47
C ARG A 89 5.54 6.81 9.82
N ALA A 90 4.90 6.39 10.90
CA ALA A 90 5.04 5.03 11.38
C ALA A 90 4.13 4.04 10.66
N VAL A 91 3.06 4.53 10.02
CA VAL A 91 2.04 3.63 9.46
C VAL A 91 2.09 3.49 7.94
N THR A 92 2.81 4.36 7.24
CA THR A 92 2.91 4.25 5.78
C THR A 92 4.03 3.26 5.41
N PRO A 93 3.72 2.16 4.71
CA PRO A 93 4.73 1.14 4.41
C PRO A 93 5.83 1.60 3.46
N TRP A 94 5.64 2.74 2.84
CA TRP A 94 6.59 3.27 1.85
C TRP A 94 7.32 4.53 2.31
N SER A 95 7.22 4.90 3.56
CA SER A 95 7.87 6.11 4.09
C SER A 95 9.32 5.91 4.58
#